data_9668517619764db33ec9472811e27b37
#
_entry.id   9668517619764db33ec9472811e27b37
#
_cell.length_a   1.000
_cell.length_b   1.000
_cell.length_c   1.000
_cell.angle_alpha   90.00
_cell.angle_beta   90.00
_cell.angle_gamma   90.00
#
_symmetry.space_group_name_H-M   'P 1'
#
loop_
_entity.id
_entity.type
_entity.pdbx_description
1 polymer ?
#
loop_
_entity_poly.entity_id
_entity_poly.type
_entity_poly.pdbx_seq_one_letter_code
_entity_poly.pdbx_strand_id
1 'polypeptide(L)'
;MDKKTARLRREKKTRSHIRRLGVPRLTVHRSGRHIYAQIIAAEGGTVITAASTVQKDLRAGLSSTSNKDAAKAVGKAVAEKAVAAGISAVAFDRSGYRYHGRVAELADAAREGGLKF
;
A
#
# COMPACT_ATOMS: atom_id res chain seq x y z
N MET A 1 -0.69 1.13 -26.94
CA MET A 1 -1.28 1.44 -25.61
C MET A 1 -0.23 2.12 -24.76
N ASP A 2 -0.57 3.23 -24.12
CA ASP A 2 0.39 3.93 -23.27
C ASP A 2 0.57 3.22 -21.92
N LYS A 3 1.59 3.65 -21.16
CA LYS A 3 1.92 3.03 -19.88
C LYS A 3 0.81 3.18 -18.84
N LYS A 4 0.14 4.34 -18.81
CA LYS A 4 -0.95 4.60 -17.87
C LYS A 4 -2.14 3.71 -18.14
N THR A 5 -2.54 3.57 -19.38
CA THR A 5 -3.68 2.71 -19.78
C THR A 5 -3.39 1.25 -19.44
N ALA A 6 -2.18 0.78 -19.72
CA ALA A 6 -1.75 -0.58 -19.39
C ALA A 6 -1.78 -0.81 -17.87
N ARG A 7 -1.30 0.16 -17.07
CA ARG A 7 -1.33 0.08 -15.61
C ARG A 7 -2.76 0.00 -15.07
N LEU A 8 -3.65 0.85 -15.56
CA LEU A 8 -5.05 0.87 -15.13
C LEU A 8 -5.75 -0.45 -15.46
N ARG A 9 -5.41 -1.08 -16.57
CA ARG A 9 -5.94 -2.38 -16.96
C ARG A 9 -5.49 -3.48 -15.99
N ARG A 10 -4.21 -3.49 -15.60
CA ARG A 10 -3.68 -4.43 -14.60
C ARG A 10 -4.32 -4.21 -13.23
N GLU A 11 -4.50 -2.97 -12.83
CA GLU A 11 -5.15 -2.60 -11.58
C GLU A 11 -6.57 -3.15 -11.50
N LYS A 12 -7.36 -2.97 -12.56
CA LYS A 12 -8.74 -3.44 -12.63
C LYS A 12 -8.82 -4.97 -12.49
N LYS A 13 -7.94 -5.68 -13.18
CA LYS A 13 -7.90 -7.15 -13.12
C LYS A 13 -7.56 -7.64 -11.72
N THR A 14 -6.56 -7.04 -11.08
CA THR A 14 -6.13 -7.38 -9.72
C THR A 14 -7.25 -7.12 -8.72
N ARG A 15 -7.91 -5.99 -8.79
CA ARG A 15 -9.01 -5.61 -7.89
C ARG A 15 -10.20 -6.55 -8.02
N SER A 16 -10.52 -6.98 -9.24
CA SER A 16 -11.58 -7.96 -9.45
C SER A 16 -11.27 -9.29 -8.76
N HIS A 17 -10.02 -9.74 -8.83
CA HIS A 17 -9.57 -10.96 -8.17
C HIS A 17 -9.64 -10.80 -6.64
N ILE A 18 -9.13 -9.72 -6.10
CA ILE A 18 -9.11 -9.43 -4.66
C ILE A 18 -10.52 -9.38 -4.09
N ARG A 19 -11.45 -8.79 -4.82
CA ARG A 19 -12.86 -8.71 -4.39
C ARG A 19 -13.46 -10.09 -4.16
N ARG A 20 -13.07 -11.08 -4.96
CA ARG A 20 -13.54 -12.47 -4.80
C ARG A 20 -12.99 -13.13 -3.55
N LEU A 21 -11.83 -12.69 -3.07
CA LEU A 21 -11.21 -13.26 -1.88
C LEU A 21 -11.92 -12.85 -0.58
N GLY A 22 -12.64 -11.72 -0.58
CA GLY A 22 -13.40 -11.27 0.58
C GLY A 22 -12.56 -10.81 1.76
N VAL A 23 -11.32 -10.39 1.54
CA VAL A 23 -10.42 -9.88 2.57
C VAL A 23 -10.14 -8.41 2.36
N PRO A 24 -9.75 -7.67 3.43
CA PRO A 24 -9.29 -6.28 3.24
C PRO A 24 -8.10 -6.24 2.29
N ARG A 25 -7.94 -5.13 1.59
CA ARG A 25 -6.82 -4.97 0.67
C ARG A 25 -5.90 -3.85 1.09
N LEU A 26 -4.60 -4.10 0.95
CA LEU A 26 -3.57 -3.09 1.12
C LEU A 26 -3.30 -2.51 -0.26
N THR A 27 -3.68 -1.24 -0.47
CA THR A 27 -3.44 -0.55 -1.74
C THR A 27 -2.25 0.38 -1.63
N VAL A 28 -1.52 0.50 -2.72
CA VAL A 28 -0.37 1.41 -2.83
C VAL A 28 -0.63 2.40 -3.94
N HIS A 29 -0.33 3.66 -3.69
CA HIS A 29 -0.30 4.70 -4.72
C HIS A 29 0.99 5.47 -4.57
N ARG A 30 1.62 5.83 -5.68
CA ARG A 30 2.84 6.62 -5.68
C ARG A 30 2.74 7.79 -6.64
N SER A 31 3.30 8.92 -6.22
CA SER A 31 3.56 10.07 -7.08
C SER A 31 5.08 10.23 -7.21
N GLY A 32 5.53 11.27 -7.91
CA GLY A 32 6.96 11.55 -8.01
C GLY A 32 7.61 11.87 -6.66
N ARG A 33 6.86 12.44 -5.71
CA ARG A 33 7.38 12.92 -4.43
C ARG A 33 6.96 12.11 -3.21
N HIS A 34 5.84 11.39 -3.31
CA HIS A 34 5.24 10.73 -2.16
C HIS A 34 4.80 9.31 -2.47
N ILE A 35 4.64 8.52 -1.42
CA ILE A 35 4.06 7.20 -1.51
C ILE A 35 2.97 7.06 -0.44
N TYR A 36 1.90 6.35 -0.78
CA TYR A 36 0.70 6.22 0.03
C TYR A 36 0.32 4.75 0.15
N ALA A 37 -0.16 4.37 1.33
CA ALA A 37 -0.71 3.03 1.55
C ALA A 37 -2.04 3.17 2.28
N GLN A 38 -3.02 2.37 1.89
CA GLN A 38 -4.34 2.33 2.51
C GLN A 38 -4.78 0.89 2.71
N ILE A 39 -5.44 0.63 3.84
CA ILE A 39 -6.15 -0.63 4.07
C ILE A 39 -7.62 -0.34 3.81
N ILE A 40 -8.17 -0.98 2.79
CA ILE A 40 -9.57 -0.82 2.38
C ILE A 40 -10.34 -2.07 2.79
N ALA A 41 -11.53 -1.87 3.39
CA ALA A 41 -12.37 -2.98 3.83
C ALA A 41 -12.75 -3.90 2.67
N ALA A 42 -13.09 -5.15 3.01
CA ALA A 42 -13.41 -6.18 2.02
C ALA A 42 -14.55 -5.78 1.07
N GLU A 43 -15.53 -5.02 1.55
CA GLU A 43 -16.63 -4.53 0.71
C GLU A 43 -16.20 -3.45 -0.28
N GLY A 44 -15.02 -2.86 -0.08
CA GLY A 44 -14.43 -1.90 -1.00
C GLY A 44 -14.83 -0.45 -0.80
N GLY A 45 -15.71 -0.16 0.16
CA GLY A 45 -16.26 1.19 0.35
C GLY A 45 -15.65 2.01 1.48
N THR A 46 -14.86 1.40 2.36
CA THR A 46 -14.38 2.06 3.56
C THR A 46 -12.86 1.92 3.69
N VAL A 47 -12.17 3.04 3.91
CA VAL A 47 -10.75 3.03 4.26
C VAL A 47 -10.64 2.82 5.76
N ILE A 48 -10.04 1.70 6.17
CA ILE A 48 -9.89 1.35 7.58
C ILE A 48 -8.75 2.14 8.21
N THR A 49 -7.62 2.20 7.53
CA THR A 49 -6.46 2.97 7.98
C THR A 49 -5.58 3.33 6.78
N ALA A 50 -4.71 4.32 6.97
CA ALA A 50 -3.83 4.80 5.92
C ALA A 50 -2.52 5.33 6.51
N ALA A 51 -1.47 5.29 5.72
CA ALA A 51 -0.19 5.92 6.02
C ALA A 51 0.40 6.49 4.74
N SER A 52 1.09 7.60 4.84
CA SER A 52 1.74 8.21 3.67
C SER A 52 2.88 9.12 4.11
N THR A 53 3.77 9.41 3.16
CA THR A 53 4.88 10.35 3.39
C THR A 53 4.43 11.81 3.47
N VAL A 54 3.16 12.09 3.16
CA VAL A 54 2.57 13.42 3.35
C VAL A 54 2.34 13.70 4.84
N GLN A 55 2.13 12.68 5.65
CA GLN A 55 1.89 12.82 7.09
C GLN A 55 3.14 13.35 7.80
N LYS A 56 2.96 14.38 8.63
CA LYS A 56 4.07 15.05 9.29
C LYS A 56 4.92 14.15 10.18
N ASP A 57 4.30 13.26 10.91
CA ASP A 57 4.99 12.33 11.81
C ASP A 57 5.92 11.37 11.05
N LEU A 58 5.50 10.88 9.90
CA LEU A 58 6.35 10.04 9.05
C LEU A 58 7.43 10.86 8.35
N ARG A 59 7.05 12.01 7.77
CA ARG A 59 7.98 12.84 7.01
C ARG A 59 9.11 13.40 7.85
N ALA A 60 8.86 13.68 9.12
CA ALA A 60 9.84 14.28 10.03
C ALA A 60 11.11 13.43 10.20
N GLY A 61 10.99 12.10 10.09
CA GLY A 61 12.11 11.19 10.22
C GLY A 61 12.80 10.82 8.91
N LEU A 62 12.39 11.42 7.78
CA LEU A 62 12.87 11.04 6.46
C LEU A 62 13.72 12.12 5.82
N SER A 63 14.83 11.70 5.18
CA SER A 63 15.66 12.59 4.37
C SER A 63 15.00 12.88 3.01
N SER A 64 14.15 11.97 2.53
CA SER A 64 13.40 12.11 1.28
C SER A 64 12.07 11.41 1.41
N THR A 65 11.04 11.91 0.72
CA THR A 65 9.70 11.32 0.70
C THR A 65 9.48 10.41 -0.51
N SER A 66 10.47 10.26 -1.37
CA SER A 66 10.33 9.52 -2.63
C SER A 66 11.29 8.35 -2.80
N ASN A 67 12.11 8.03 -1.80
CA ASN A 67 13.08 6.94 -1.88
C ASN A 67 12.54 5.64 -1.23
N LYS A 68 13.37 4.59 -1.27
CA LYS A 68 13.02 3.28 -0.69
C LYS A 68 12.85 3.34 0.82
N ASP A 69 13.61 4.16 1.51
CA ASP A 69 13.50 4.32 2.97
C ASP A 69 12.14 4.93 3.35
N ALA A 70 11.65 5.87 2.55
CA ALA A 70 10.32 6.44 2.72
C ALA A 70 9.23 5.37 2.55
N ALA A 71 9.38 4.51 1.54
CA ALA A 71 8.46 3.39 1.31
C ALA A 71 8.46 2.41 2.48
N LYS A 72 9.63 2.08 3.03
CA LYS A 72 9.74 1.23 4.22
C LYS A 72 9.01 1.83 5.42
N ALA A 73 9.18 3.12 5.65
CA ALA A 73 8.52 3.83 6.76
C ALA A 73 7.00 3.77 6.62
N VAL A 74 6.48 3.97 5.41
CA VAL A 74 5.03 3.89 5.13
C VAL A 74 4.52 2.47 5.34
N GLY A 75 5.23 1.45 4.84
CA GLY A 75 4.86 0.05 5.01
C GLY A 75 4.80 -0.35 6.47
N LYS A 76 5.80 0.03 7.25
CA LYS A 76 5.83 -0.23 8.69
C LYS A 76 4.68 0.47 9.41
N ALA A 77 4.44 1.74 9.10
CA ALA A 77 3.38 2.52 9.74
C ALA A 77 1.99 1.98 9.45
N VAL A 78 1.70 1.61 8.20
CA VAL A 78 0.39 1.07 7.84
C VAL A 78 0.18 -0.31 8.48
N ALA A 79 1.23 -1.12 8.58
CA ALA A 79 1.15 -2.42 9.24
C ALA A 79 0.86 -2.28 10.74
N GLU A 80 1.53 -1.38 11.42
CA GLU A 80 1.29 -1.11 12.84
C GLU A 80 -0.15 -0.66 13.08
N LYS A 81 -0.65 0.24 12.26
CA LYS A 81 -2.03 0.73 12.36
C LYS A 81 -3.05 -0.38 12.07
N ALA A 82 -2.78 -1.23 11.08
CA ALA A 82 -3.67 -2.33 10.72
C ALA A 82 -3.74 -3.36 11.86
N VAL A 83 -2.61 -3.74 12.42
CA VAL A 83 -2.54 -4.69 13.53
C VAL A 83 -3.29 -4.12 14.74
N ALA A 84 -3.12 -2.83 15.04
CA ALA A 84 -3.85 -2.16 16.12
C ALA A 84 -5.37 -2.15 15.88
N ALA A 85 -5.80 -2.16 14.62
CA ALA A 85 -7.23 -2.26 14.25
C ALA A 85 -7.74 -3.70 14.16
N GLY A 86 -6.92 -4.69 14.51
CA GLY A 86 -7.31 -6.10 14.49
C GLY A 86 -7.18 -6.78 13.12
N ILE A 87 -6.48 -6.17 12.17
CA ILE A 87 -6.31 -6.73 10.83
C ILE A 87 -4.95 -7.41 10.74
N SER A 88 -4.93 -8.69 10.36
CA SER A 88 -3.68 -9.44 10.18
C SER A 88 -3.48 -9.92 8.75
N ALA A 89 -4.54 -10.31 8.04
CA ALA A 89 -4.48 -10.80 6.68
C ALA A 89 -5.08 -9.79 5.71
N VAL A 90 -4.36 -9.51 4.63
CA VAL A 90 -4.82 -8.60 3.58
C VAL A 90 -4.43 -9.16 2.23
N ALA A 91 -5.08 -8.67 1.16
CA ALA A 91 -4.63 -8.90 -0.20
C ALA A 91 -3.86 -7.67 -0.66
N PHE A 92 -2.72 -7.89 -1.28
CA PHE A 92 -1.90 -6.77 -1.74
C PHE A 92 -2.34 -6.30 -3.12
N ASP A 93 -2.78 -5.04 -3.19
CA ASP A 93 -3.15 -4.37 -4.43
C ASP A 93 -2.12 -3.28 -4.73
N ARG A 94 -1.21 -3.57 -5.62
CA ARG A 94 -0.15 -2.63 -6.00
C ARG A 94 -0.62 -1.58 -7.02
N SER A 95 -1.92 -1.47 -7.25
CA SER A 95 -2.52 -0.47 -8.16
C SER A 95 -1.96 -0.54 -9.59
N GLY A 96 -1.63 -1.75 -10.05
CA GLY A 96 -1.05 -1.97 -11.37
C GLY A 96 0.42 -1.58 -11.52
N TYR A 97 1.06 -1.05 -10.47
CA TYR A 97 2.50 -0.79 -10.48
C TYR A 97 3.27 -2.11 -10.44
N ARG A 98 4.49 -2.11 -10.96
CA ARG A 98 5.34 -3.29 -10.88
C ARG A 98 5.78 -3.51 -9.43
N TYR A 99 5.90 -4.77 -9.04
CA TYR A 99 6.44 -5.16 -7.74
C TYR A 99 7.97 -4.99 -7.78
N HIS A 100 8.39 -3.73 -7.63
CA HIS A 100 9.78 -3.33 -7.79
C HIS A 100 10.03 -2.01 -7.03
N GLY A 101 11.26 -1.80 -6.62
CA GLY A 101 11.69 -0.55 -5.99
C GLY A 101 10.84 -0.19 -4.77
N ARG A 102 10.26 1.01 -4.79
CA ARG A 102 9.48 1.54 -3.66
C ARG A 102 8.29 0.65 -3.28
N VAL A 103 7.62 0.08 -4.27
CA VAL A 103 6.44 -0.79 -4.03
C VAL A 103 6.88 -2.06 -3.29
N ALA A 104 7.96 -2.70 -3.73
CA ALA A 104 8.49 -3.89 -3.08
C ALA A 104 8.96 -3.59 -1.65
N GLU A 105 9.64 -2.48 -1.43
CA GLU A 105 10.12 -2.09 -0.11
C GLU A 105 8.97 -1.84 0.87
N LEU A 106 7.91 -1.20 0.40
CA LEU A 106 6.71 -0.99 1.22
C LEU A 106 6.06 -2.32 1.61
N ALA A 107 5.90 -3.22 0.64
CA ALA A 107 5.29 -4.53 0.88
C ALA A 107 6.12 -5.36 1.87
N ASP A 108 7.42 -5.40 1.70
CA ASP A 108 8.32 -6.14 2.60
C ASP A 108 8.25 -5.59 4.02
N ALA A 109 8.26 -4.26 4.17
CA ALA A 109 8.15 -3.61 5.48
C ALA A 109 6.79 -3.90 6.14
N ALA A 110 5.72 -3.92 5.37
CA ALA A 110 4.39 -4.26 5.88
C ALA A 110 4.33 -5.71 6.37
N ARG A 111 4.95 -6.63 5.66
CA ARG A 111 5.05 -8.04 6.10
C ARG A 111 5.85 -8.17 7.38
N GLU A 112 6.97 -7.48 7.48
CA GLU A 112 7.79 -7.45 8.70
C GLU A 112 7.01 -6.87 9.88
N GLY A 113 6.11 -5.93 9.62
CA GLY A 113 5.27 -5.30 10.63
C GLY A 113 4.09 -6.15 11.09
N GLY A 114 3.89 -7.33 10.51
CA GLY A 114 2.88 -8.29 10.96
C GLY A 114 1.73 -8.56 10.00
N LEU A 115 1.67 -7.89 8.85
CA LEU A 115 0.64 -8.18 7.86
C LEU A 115 0.99 -9.45 7.07
N LYS A 116 -0.03 -10.24 6.77
CA LYS A 116 0.11 -11.50 6.00
C LYS A 116 -0.52 -11.33 4.63
N PHE A 117 0.30 -11.49 3.63
CA PHE A 117 -0.15 -11.50 2.23
C PHE A 117 0.91 -12.07 1.31
#